data_945fb1a1d821201acaff637510030edf
#
_entry.id   945fb1a1d821201acaff637510030edf
#
_cell.length_a   1.000
_cell.length_b   1.000
_cell.length_c   1.000
_cell.angle_alpha   90.00
_cell.angle_beta   90.00
_cell.angle_gamma   90.00
#
_symmetry.space_group_name_H-M   'P 1'
#
loop_
_entity.id
_entity.type
_entity.pdbx_description
1 polymer ?
#
loop_
_entity_poly.entity_id
_entity_poly.type
_entity_poly.pdbx_seq_one_letter_code
_entity_poly.pdbx_strand_id
1 'polypeptide(L)'
;MCIRDRDYPVHVVVLGGAEAWRVAPELARARVPVILDAYAGLPMSYDEIGARRDNATRLVRAGVTIAFTVSGQGIYHTYQAGPVLREGAGIAVANGLPYIEALRALTTNPARIWGIDARYGTLESGRDADLVIWDGDPLEPSSAPVQVFVGGESISLRTRQTELRERYRPASATRSGSP
;
A
#
# COMPACT_ATOMS: atom_id res chain seq x y z
N MET A 1 -11.61 22.94 9.63
CA MET A 1 -10.79 22.48 8.51
C MET A 1 -10.73 23.49 7.38
N CYS A 2 -11.88 24.05 6.94
CA CYS A 2 -11.93 24.99 5.81
C CYS A 2 -11.28 26.37 6.01
N ILE A 3 -10.99 26.80 7.22
CA ILE A 3 -10.38 28.10 7.52
C ILE A 3 -8.85 28.04 7.26
N ARG A 4 -8.21 26.94 7.63
CA ARG A 4 -6.75 26.78 7.56
C ARG A 4 -6.19 26.80 6.13
N ASP A 5 -6.94 26.26 5.16
CA ASP A 5 -6.50 26.15 3.76
C ASP A 5 -6.61 27.49 3.01
N ARG A 6 -7.42 28.43 3.52
CA ARG A 6 -7.56 29.79 2.95
C ARG A 6 -6.45 30.72 3.43
N ASP A 7 -6.00 30.51 4.68
CA ASP A 7 -5.10 31.44 5.35
C ASP A 7 -3.63 31.03 5.25
N TYR A 8 -3.38 29.75 4.92
CA TYR A 8 -2.03 29.19 4.82
C TYR A 8 -1.87 28.30 3.59
N PRO A 9 -0.78 28.44 2.81
CA PRO A 9 -0.46 27.60 1.67
C PRO A 9 0.06 26.23 2.13
N VAL A 10 -0.81 25.41 2.72
CA VAL A 10 -0.46 24.09 3.22
C VAL A 10 -1.16 22.99 2.41
N HIS A 11 -0.45 21.93 2.10
CA HIS A 11 -1.04 20.72 1.53
C HIS A 11 -1.59 19.86 2.68
N VAL A 12 -2.91 19.76 2.74
CA VAL A 12 -3.60 18.94 3.75
C VAL A 12 -3.74 17.53 3.24
N VAL A 13 -3.40 16.57 4.09
CA VAL A 13 -3.58 15.13 3.86
C VAL A 13 -4.32 14.56 5.07
N VAL A 14 -5.32 13.74 4.82
CA VAL A 14 -5.99 12.97 5.89
C VAL A 14 -5.26 11.66 6.07
N LEU A 15 -4.78 11.38 7.30
CA LEU A 15 -4.21 10.09 7.67
C LEU A 15 -5.23 9.31 8.51
N GLY A 16 -5.49 8.06 8.12
CA GLY A 16 -6.52 7.22 8.70
C GLY A 16 -7.86 7.42 7.98
N GLY A 17 -8.84 8.06 8.63
CA GLY A 17 -10.11 8.37 8.01
C GLY A 17 -10.98 7.14 7.76
N ALA A 18 -11.16 6.27 8.77
CA ALA A 18 -12.01 5.07 8.69
C ALA A 18 -13.44 5.38 8.22
N GLU A 19 -13.93 6.58 8.48
CA GLU A 19 -15.23 7.08 8.05
C GLU A 19 -15.16 8.18 6.97
N ALA A 20 -14.02 8.36 6.30
CA ALA A 20 -13.83 9.42 5.30
C ALA A 20 -14.82 9.33 4.12
N TRP A 21 -15.38 8.15 3.86
CA TRP A 21 -16.44 7.95 2.87
C TRP A 21 -17.67 8.83 3.08
N ARG A 22 -17.94 9.26 4.32
CA ARG A 22 -19.10 10.12 4.66
C ARG A 22 -18.98 11.52 4.06
N VAL A 23 -17.76 12.01 3.87
CA VAL A 23 -17.42 13.34 3.35
C VAL A 23 -16.58 13.25 2.07
N ALA A 24 -16.70 12.14 1.35
CA ALA A 24 -15.92 11.90 0.14
C ALA A 24 -16.08 12.99 -0.94
N PRO A 25 -17.31 13.51 -1.22
CA PRO A 25 -17.48 14.60 -2.19
C PRO A 25 -16.78 15.90 -1.77
N GLU A 26 -16.77 16.21 -0.48
CA GLU A 26 -16.10 17.39 0.08
C GLU A 26 -14.58 17.26 -0.05
N LEU A 27 -14.03 16.10 0.30
CA LEU A 27 -12.61 15.79 0.15
C LEU A 27 -12.15 15.88 -1.32
N ALA A 28 -12.95 15.32 -2.23
CA ALA A 28 -12.67 15.40 -3.67
C ALA A 28 -12.68 16.85 -4.17
N ARG A 29 -13.71 17.65 -3.80
CA ARG A 29 -13.82 19.07 -4.17
C ARG A 29 -12.65 19.89 -3.63
N ALA A 30 -12.22 19.59 -2.40
CA ALA A 30 -11.07 20.24 -1.77
C ALA A 30 -9.72 19.67 -2.23
N ARG A 31 -9.71 18.62 -3.06
CA ARG A 31 -8.51 17.91 -3.50
C ARG A 31 -7.63 17.42 -2.33
N VAL A 32 -8.27 17.02 -1.24
CA VAL A 32 -7.58 16.50 -0.05
C VAL A 32 -7.41 14.99 -0.20
N PRO A 33 -6.18 14.48 -0.32
CA PRO A 33 -5.94 13.05 -0.41
C PRO A 33 -6.13 12.39 0.95
N VAL A 34 -6.42 11.09 0.91
CA VAL A 34 -6.61 10.28 2.11
C VAL A 34 -5.66 9.09 2.09
N ILE A 35 -4.89 8.95 3.15
CA ILE A 35 -4.00 7.79 3.36
C ILE A 35 -4.72 6.83 4.31
N LEU A 36 -5.09 5.66 3.80
CA LEU A 36 -5.94 4.69 4.47
C LEU A 36 -5.16 3.50 5.00
N ASP A 37 -5.60 2.96 6.12
CA ASP A 37 -5.31 1.57 6.45
C ASP A 37 -6.44 0.68 5.90
N ALA A 38 -6.12 -0.17 4.94
CA ALA A 38 -7.11 -1.04 4.32
C ALA A 38 -7.62 -2.16 5.26
N TYR A 39 -6.90 -2.47 6.33
CA TYR A 39 -7.35 -3.39 7.37
C TYR A 39 -8.34 -2.75 8.35
N ALA A 40 -8.35 -1.41 8.48
CA ALA A 40 -9.28 -0.66 9.33
C ALA A 40 -10.71 -0.57 8.74
N GLY A 41 -11.20 -1.66 8.18
CA GLY A 41 -12.54 -1.75 7.60
C GLY A 41 -13.63 -2.18 8.58
N LEU A 42 -13.29 -2.36 9.86
CA LEU A 42 -14.21 -2.69 10.95
C LEU A 42 -13.99 -1.70 12.10
N PRO A 43 -15.06 -1.35 12.84
CA PRO A 43 -14.93 -0.46 13.97
C PRO A 43 -14.06 -1.09 15.08
N MET A 44 -13.00 -0.40 15.47
CA MET A 44 -12.16 -0.77 16.61
C MET A 44 -12.45 0.06 17.85
N SER A 45 -13.20 1.16 17.68
CA SER A 45 -13.63 2.07 18.74
C SER A 45 -14.98 2.69 18.41
N TYR A 46 -15.59 3.39 19.38
CA TYR A 46 -16.84 4.14 19.13
C TYR A 46 -16.66 5.26 18.10
N ASP A 47 -15.46 5.82 17.99
CA ASP A 47 -15.14 6.88 17.02
C ASP A 47 -15.08 6.36 15.58
N GLU A 48 -15.04 5.04 15.40
CA GLU A 48 -14.97 4.36 14.10
C GLU A 48 -16.21 3.52 13.81
N ILE A 49 -17.33 3.77 14.48
CA ILE A 49 -18.55 2.95 14.37
C ILE A 49 -19.07 2.84 12.92
N GLY A 50 -18.77 3.83 12.08
CA GLY A 50 -19.11 3.84 10.67
C GLY A 50 -17.99 3.36 9.75
N ALA A 51 -16.93 2.73 10.28
CA ALA A 51 -15.88 2.13 9.47
C ALA A 51 -16.46 1.10 8.50
N ARG A 52 -15.92 1.07 7.26
CA ARG A 52 -16.41 0.21 6.19
C ARG A 52 -15.27 -0.34 5.36
N ARG A 53 -15.39 -1.60 4.96
CA ARG A 53 -14.41 -2.24 4.07
C ARG A 53 -14.38 -1.63 2.67
N ASP A 54 -15.51 -1.07 2.20
CA ASP A 54 -15.62 -0.39 0.91
C ASP A 54 -15.28 1.12 0.95
N ASN A 55 -14.67 1.61 2.04
CA ASN A 55 -14.28 3.01 2.21
C ASN A 55 -13.39 3.50 1.06
N ALA A 56 -12.31 2.76 0.74
CA ALA A 56 -11.41 3.08 -0.38
C ALA A 56 -12.15 3.18 -1.70
N THR A 57 -13.05 2.23 -1.98
CA THR A 57 -13.89 2.21 -3.18
C THR A 57 -14.77 3.43 -3.30
N ARG A 58 -15.39 3.84 -2.19
CA ARG A 58 -16.27 5.03 -2.15
C ARG A 58 -15.50 6.32 -2.38
N LEU A 59 -14.34 6.44 -1.76
CA LEU A 59 -13.46 7.58 -1.92
C LEU A 59 -13.01 7.74 -3.37
N VAL A 60 -12.51 6.67 -3.99
CA VAL A 60 -12.08 6.69 -5.40
C VAL A 60 -13.24 7.01 -6.34
N ARG A 61 -14.43 6.44 -6.12
CA ARG A 61 -15.63 6.76 -6.91
C ARG A 61 -16.06 8.24 -6.80
N ALA A 62 -15.79 8.87 -5.67
CA ALA A 62 -16.01 10.30 -5.49
C ALA A 62 -14.90 11.19 -6.08
N GLY A 63 -13.80 10.59 -6.59
CA GLY A 63 -12.65 11.32 -7.15
C GLY A 63 -11.57 11.70 -6.13
N VAL A 64 -11.57 11.10 -4.95
CA VAL A 64 -10.54 11.32 -3.93
C VAL A 64 -9.29 10.51 -4.28
N THR A 65 -8.13 11.15 -4.25
CA THR A 65 -6.83 10.46 -4.34
C THR A 65 -6.58 9.71 -3.04
N ILE A 66 -6.33 8.40 -3.13
CA ILE A 66 -6.02 7.58 -1.97
C ILE A 66 -4.60 7.01 -2.04
N ALA A 67 -4.02 6.75 -0.88
CA ALA A 67 -2.84 5.90 -0.71
C ALA A 67 -3.07 4.95 0.47
N PHE A 68 -2.26 3.91 0.58
CA PHE A 68 -2.35 2.98 1.70
C PHE A 68 -1.23 3.21 2.71
N THR A 69 -1.55 2.93 3.97
CA THR A 69 -0.60 2.88 5.09
C THR A 69 -0.86 1.65 5.93
N VAL A 70 0.05 1.38 6.85
CA VAL A 70 -0.13 0.41 7.92
C VAL A 70 -0.31 1.18 9.21
N SER A 71 -1.49 1.09 9.79
CA SER A 71 -1.77 1.67 11.10
C SER A 71 -1.32 0.72 12.19
N GLY A 72 -0.90 1.26 13.31
CA GLY A 72 -0.56 0.50 14.50
C GLY A 72 0.67 1.04 15.20
N GLN A 73 0.63 0.97 16.53
CA GLN A 73 1.76 1.31 17.37
C GLN A 73 2.53 0.03 17.68
N GLY A 74 3.74 -0.04 17.18
CA GLY A 74 4.64 -1.12 17.58
C GLY A 74 5.57 -1.58 16.45
N ILE A 75 6.67 -2.13 16.90
CA ILE A 75 7.77 -2.58 16.07
C ILE A 75 7.35 -3.67 15.04
N TYR A 76 6.31 -4.45 15.36
CA TYR A 76 5.80 -5.53 14.51
C TYR A 76 5.23 -5.03 13.18
N HIS A 77 4.56 -3.88 13.17
CA HIS A 77 3.98 -3.31 11.95
C HIS A 77 5.07 -2.80 11.00
N THR A 78 6.19 -2.31 11.54
CA THR A 78 7.30 -1.78 10.76
C THR A 78 8.02 -2.87 9.97
N TYR A 79 8.20 -4.05 10.54
CA TYR A 79 8.89 -5.17 9.88
C TYR A 79 8.08 -5.81 8.75
N GLN A 80 6.76 -5.69 8.80
CA GLN A 80 5.86 -6.31 7.83
C GLN A 80 5.16 -5.29 6.94
N ALA A 81 5.59 -4.04 6.93
CA ALA A 81 4.93 -2.98 6.20
C ALA A 81 4.74 -3.31 4.71
N GLY A 82 5.74 -3.86 4.05
CA GLY A 82 5.65 -4.23 2.64
C GLY A 82 4.56 -5.27 2.34
N PRO A 83 4.58 -6.46 2.95
CA PRO A 83 3.52 -7.46 2.79
C PRO A 83 2.16 -6.90 3.18
N VAL A 84 2.03 -6.25 4.35
CA VAL A 84 0.75 -5.74 4.85
C VAL A 84 0.16 -4.67 3.93
N LEU A 85 0.96 -3.76 3.38
CA LEU A 85 0.47 -2.75 2.43
C LEU A 85 -0.13 -3.37 1.17
N ARG A 86 0.55 -4.35 0.55
CA ARG A 86 0.06 -4.99 -0.67
C ARG A 86 -1.17 -5.88 -0.41
N GLU A 87 -1.17 -6.63 0.70
CA GLU A 87 -2.30 -7.44 1.12
C GLU A 87 -3.52 -6.56 1.44
N GLY A 88 -3.30 -5.42 2.11
CA GLY A 88 -4.34 -4.41 2.36
C GLY A 88 -4.93 -3.86 1.06
N ALA A 89 -4.09 -3.61 0.06
CA ALA A 89 -4.57 -3.21 -1.26
C ALA A 89 -5.41 -4.31 -1.94
N GLY A 90 -5.00 -5.59 -1.80
CA GLY A 90 -5.78 -6.75 -2.26
C GLY A 90 -7.13 -6.86 -1.54
N ILE A 91 -7.19 -6.61 -0.23
CA ILE A 91 -8.44 -6.54 0.53
C ILE A 91 -9.35 -5.43 -0.01
N ALA A 92 -8.81 -4.26 -0.34
CA ALA A 92 -9.58 -3.17 -0.92
C ALA A 92 -10.15 -3.56 -2.31
N VAL A 93 -9.39 -4.28 -3.14
CA VAL A 93 -9.86 -4.82 -4.43
C VAL A 93 -11.00 -5.81 -4.20
N ALA A 94 -10.87 -6.73 -3.25
CA ALA A 94 -11.93 -7.67 -2.88
C ALA A 94 -13.21 -6.96 -2.38
N ASN A 95 -13.09 -5.71 -1.92
CA ASN A 95 -14.22 -4.86 -1.52
C ASN A 95 -14.60 -3.79 -2.58
N GLY A 96 -14.26 -4.05 -3.85
CA GLY A 96 -14.75 -3.32 -5.02
C GLY A 96 -13.89 -2.14 -5.48
N LEU A 97 -12.67 -1.97 -4.95
CA LEU A 97 -11.72 -1.01 -5.51
C LEU A 97 -11.21 -1.55 -6.86
N PRO A 98 -11.21 -0.73 -7.95
CA PRO A 98 -10.59 -1.16 -9.19
C PRO A 98 -9.11 -1.51 -8.99
N TYR A 99 -8.66 -2.63 -9.57
CA TYR A 99 -7.30 -3.14 -9.42
C TYR A 99 -6.22 -2.09 -9.73
N ILE A 100 -6.39 -1.35 -10.82
CA ILE A 100 -5.44 -0.30 -11.21
C ILE A 100 -5.37 0.83 -10.17
N GLU A 101 -6.47 1.15 -9.51
CA GLU A 101 -6.49 2.16 -8.45
C GLU A 101 -5.80 1.66 -7.18
N ALA A 102 -5.87 0.37 -6.88
CA ALA A 102 -5.11 -0.24 -5.80
C ALA A 102 -3.60 -0.15 -6.05
N LEU A 103 -3.15 -0.44 -7.27
CA LEU A 103 -1.74 -0.27 -7.66
C LEU A 103 -1.31 1.20 -7.59
N ARG A 104 -2.13 2.12 -8.09
CA ARG A 104 -1.86 3.56 -7.98
C ARG A 104 -1.73 4.02 -6.54
N ALA A 105 -2.56 3.49 -5.64
CA ALA A 105 -2.53 3.81 -4.22
C ALA A 105 -1.27 3.31 -3.51
N LEU A 106 -0.56 2.33 -4.10
CA LEU A 106 0.72 1.83 -3.61
C LEU A 106 1.95 2.51 -4.25
N THR A 107 1.78 3.16 -5.41
CA THR A 107 2.90 3.64 -6.24
C THR A 107 2.80 5.12 -6.57
N THR A 108 2.00 5.49 -7.56
CA THR A 108 1.94 6.84 -8.09
C THR A 108 1.29 7.84 -7.15
N ASN A 109 0.25 7.44 -6.43
CA ASN A 109 -0.47 8.35 -5.54
C ASN A 109 0.37 8.77 -4.33
N PRO A 110 1.05 7.86 -3.57
CA PRO A 110 1.96 8.30 -2.53
C PRO A 110 3.07 9.19 -3.06
N ALA A 111 3.65 8.90 -4.23
CA ALA A 111 4.67 9.75 -4.83
C ALA A 111 4.15 11.18 -5.06
N ARG A 112 2.92 11.34 -5.57
CA ARG A 112 2.26 12.65 -5.75
C ARG A 112 1.95 13.34 -4.44
N ILE A 113 1.42 12.60 -3.45
CA ILE A 113 1.08 13.14 -2.13
C ILE A 113 2.32 13.76 -1.46
N TRP A 114 3.48 13.12 -1.61
CA TRP A 114 4.74 13.56 -1.04
C TRP A 114 5.56 14.49 -1.97
N GLY A 115 5.08 14.78 -3.18
CA GLY A 115 5.76 15.68 -4.14
C GLY A 115 7.07 15.12 -4.70
N ILE A 116 7.21 13.80 -4.77
CA ILE A 116 8.39 13.11 -5.31
C ILE A 116 8.10 12.39 -6.62
N ASP A 117 6.94 12.63 -7.21
CA ASP A 117 6.45 11.99 -8.43
C ASP A 117 7.25 12.37 -9.70
N ALA A 118 8.14 13.35 -9.63
CA ALA A 118 9.11 13.62 -10.67
C ALA A 118 10.16 12.50 -10.84
N ARG A 119 10.42 11.73 -9.77
CA ARG A 119 11.45 10.69 -9.75
C ARG A 119 10.91 9.29 -9.49
N TYR A 120 9.80 9.16 -8.76
CA TYR A 120 9.27 7.90 -8.25
C TYR A 120 7.81 7.65 -8.66
N GLY A 121 7.39 6.40 -8.52
CA GLY A 121 5.98 5.99 -8.63
C GLY A 121 5.55 5.47 -9.99
N THR A 122 6.37 5.61 -11.04
CA THR A 122 6.12 5.07 -12.39
C THR A 122 7.37 4.42 -12.98
N LEU A 123 7.16 3.51 -13.92
CA LEU A 123 8.22 2.89 -14.72
C LEU A 123 8.35 3.65 -16.06
N GLU A 124 9.04 4.79 -16.03
CA GLU A 124 9.27 5.64 -17.17
C GLU A 124 10.75 5.97 -17.32
N SER A 125 11.20 6.24 -18.55
CA SER A 125 12.57 6.66 -18.78
C SER A 125 12.90 7.96 -18.06
N GLY A 126 14.06 8.00 -17.40
CA GLY A 126 14.51 9.14 -16.59
C GLY A 126 14.03 9.14 -15.14
N ARG A 127 13.28 8.12 -14.71
CA ARG A 127 12.90 7.89 -13.32
C ARG A 127 13.92 7.05 -12.57
N ASP A 128 13.93 7.12 -11.25
CA ASP A 128 14.72 6.23 -10.42
C ASP A 128 14.20 4.79 -10.58
N ALA A 129 15.12 3.87 -10.79
CA ALA A 129 14.79 2.46 -11.04
C ALA A 129 14.60 1.68 -9.73
N ASP A 130 13.57 2.04 -8.98
CA ASP A 130 13.10 1.30 -7.81
C ASP A 130 11.92 0.44 -8.23
N LEU A 131 12.16 -0.86 -8.40
CA LEU A 131 11.14 -1.77 -8.91
C LEU A 131 11.26 -3.18 -8.32
N VAL A 132 10.15 -3.88 -8.33
CA VAL A 132 10.06 -5.28 -7.89
C VAL A 132 9.46 -6.11 -9.02
N ILE A 133 10.10 -7.23 -9.33
CA ILE A 133 9.57 -8.26 -10.23
C ILE A 133 8.95 -9.35 -9.36
N TRP A 134 7.72 -9.73 -9.66
CA TRP A 134 6.95 -10.74 -8.94
C TRP A 134 6.76 -11.99 -9.77
N ASP A 135 6.61 -13.14 -9.11
CA ASP A 135 6.29 -14.43 -9.77
C ASP A 135 4.80 -14.58 -10.10
N GLY A 136 3.95 -13.64 -9.64
CA GLY A 136 2.52 -13.60 -9.85
C GLY A 136 1.95 -12.21 -9.61
N ASP A 137 0.66 -12.15 -9.24
CA ASP A 137 -0.01 -10.90 -8.90
C ASP A 137 0.59 -10.30 -7.61
N PRO A 138 1.12 -9.07 -7.62
CA PRO A 138 1.69 -8.44 -6.43
C PRO A 138 0.69 -8.23 -5.29
N LEU A 139 -0.61 -8.24 -5.53
CA LEU A 139 -1.64 -8.07 -4.51
C LEU A 139 -2.05 -9.40 -3.85
N GLU A 140 -1.64 -10.54 -4.44
CA GLU A 140 -1.91 -11.86 -3.89
C GLU A 140 -0.86 -12.25 -2.84
N PRO A 141 -1.28 -12.72 -1.64
CA PRO A 141 -0.35 -13.13 -0.58
C PRO A 141 0.61 -14.24 -0.99
N SER A 142 0.19 -15.12 -1.91
CA SER A 142 0.98 -16.23 -2.41
C SER A 142 2.13 -15.83 -3.33
N SER A 143 2.06 -14.64 -3.92
CA SER A 143 3.11 -14.14 -4.82
C SER A 143 4.34 -13.64 -4.04
N ALA A 144 5.50 -13.98 -4.57
CA ALA A 144 6.78 -13.60 -4.00
C ALA A 144 7.61 -12.72 -4.95
N PRO A 145 8.44 -11.81 -4.42
CA PRO A 145 9.38 -11.08 -5.25
C PRO A 145 10.45 -12.02 -5.76
N VAL A 146 10.69 -12.05 -7.08
CA VAL A 146 11.79 -12.78 -7.70
C VAL A 146 13.02 -11.92 -7.88
N GLN A 147 12.83 -10.60 -8.00
CA GLN A 147 13.94 -9.64 -8.06
C GLN A 147 13.49 -8.27 -7.57
N VAL A 148 14.40 -7.57 -6.89
CA VAL A 148 14.22 -6.21 -6.41
C VAL A 148 15.38 -5.36 -6.91
N PHE A 149 15.06 -4.16 -7.40
CA PHE A 149 16.04 -3.14 -7.77
C PHE A 149 15.80 -1.90 -6.94
N VAL A 150 16.89 -1.30 -6.47
CA VAL A 150 16.90 -0.01 -5.76
C VAL A 150 17.95 0.87 -6.42
N GLY A 151 17.54 2.01 -6.93
CA GLY A 151 18.43 2.89 -7.69
C GLY A 151 19.05 2.23 -8.93
N GLY A 152 18.38 1.23 -9.51
CA GLY A 152 18.88 0.45 -10.65
C GLY A 152 19.81 -0.72 -10.28
N GLU A 153 20.17 -0.87 -9.01
CA GLU A 153 21.01 -1.96 -8.53
C GLU A 153 20.16 -3.13 -8.04
N SER A 154 20.50 -4.36 -8.46
CA SER A 154 19.83 -5.56 -8.01
C SER A 154 20.16 -5.88 -6.55
N ILE A 155 19.14 -6.02 -5.73
CA ILE A 155 19.27 -6.33 -4.31
C ILE A 155 19.11 -7.83 -4.06
N SER A 156 19.99 -8.40 -3.23
CA SER A 156 19.91 -9.80 -2.84
C SER A 156 18.67 -10.04 -1.98
N LEU A 157 17.87 -11.04 -2.36
CA LEU A 157 16.72 -11.51 -1.58
C LEU A 157 17.09 -12.50 -0.48
N ARG A 158 18.38 -12.78 -0.29
CA ARG A 158 18.84 -13.64 0.82
C ARG A 158 18.66 -12.89 2.15
N THR A 159 17.89 -13.48 3.02
CA THR A 159 17.65 -12.99 4.38
C THR A 159 18.15 -14.00 5.41
N ARG A 160 18.31 -13.57 6.67
CA ARG A 160 18.63 -14.49 7.76
C ARG A 160 17.61 -15.63 7.86
N GLN A 161 16.32 -15.38 7.57
CA GLN A 161 15.30 -16.41 7.59
C GLN A 161 15.51 -17.45 6.48
N THR A 162 15.86 -17.01 5.26
CA THR A 162 16.15 -17.93 4.17
C THR A 162 17.42 -18.75 4.46
N GLU A 163 18.44 -18.16 5.06
CA GLU A 163 19.66 -18.87 5.46
C GLU A 163 19.40 -19.89 6.57
N LEU A 164 18.59 -19.54 7.57
CA LEU A 164 18.18 -20.48 8.62
C LEU A 164 17.34 -21.62 8.04
N ARG A 165 16.40 -21.32 7.15
CA ARG A 165 15.61 -22.34 6.46
C ARG A 165 16.50 -23.33 5.71
N GLU A 166 17.47 -22.85 4.95
CA GLU A 166 18.40 -23.72 4.22
C GLU A 166 19.24 -24.56 5.18
N ARG A 167 19.74 -23.98 6.27
CA ARG A 167 20.55 -24.66 7.28
C ARG A 167 19.79 -25.80 7.96
N TYR A 168 18.51 -25.62 8.26
CA TYR A 168 17.70 -26.58 9.01
C TYR A 168 16.74 -27.37 8.12
N ARG A 169 16.87 -27.27 6.79
CA ARG A 169 16.08 -28.04 5.86
C ARG A 169 16.36 -29.53 6.01
N PRO A 170 15.34 -30.43 6.23
CA PRO A 170 15.56 -31.86 6.33
C PRO A 170 16.17 -32.43 5.05
N ALA A 171 17.18 -33.29 5.18
CA ALA A 171 17.86 -33.94 4.04
C ALA A 171 16.92 -34.78 3.15
N SER A 172 15.76 -35.19 3.66
CA SER A 172 14.74 -35.98 2.94
C SER A 172 13.95 -35.16 1.90
N ALA A 173 13.96 -33.82 1.98
CA ALA A 173 13.24 -32.98 1.04
C ALA A 173 13.90 -32.90 -0.36
N THR A 174 15.10 -33.46 -0.51
CA THR A 174 15.89 -33.39 -1.75
C THR A 174 15.69 -34.61 -2.68
N ARG A 175 14.85 -35.58 -2.31
CA ARG A 175 14.73 -36.86 -3.05
C ARG A 175 13.37 -37.16 -3.67
N SER A 176 12.53 -36.20 -3.96
CA SER A 176 11.29 -36.47 -4.75
C SER A 176 11.23 -35.62 -6.02
N GLY A 177 12.26 -35.81 -6.86
CA GLY A 177 12.30 -35.18 -8.16
C GLY A 177 13.16 -36.00 -9.11
N SER A 178 12.66 -37.15 -9.55
CA SER A 178 12.97 -37.85 -10.80
C SER A 178 12.18 -39.18 -10.84
N PRO A 179 11.81 -39.66 -11.98
CA PRO A 179 11.95 -39.24 -13.35
C PRO A 179 10.71 -38.61 -13.96
#